data_e797d54936479b6e09d6d47e843ae87e
#
_entry.id   e797d54936479b6e09d6d47e843ae87e
#
_cell.length_a   1.000
_cell.length_b   1.000
_cell.length_c   1.000
_cell.angle_alpha   90.00
_cell.angle_beta   90.00
_cell.angle_gamma   90.00
#
_symmetry.space_group_name_H-M   'P 1'
#
loop_
_entity.id
_entity.type
_entity.pdbx_description
1 polymer ?
#
loop_
_entity_poly.entity_id
_entity_poly.type
_entity_poly.pdbx_seq_one_letter_code
_entity_poly.pdbx_strand_id
1 'polypeptide(L)'
;LDWKPVPILSKFVDIVVNGISQKAYEVKAYAQDPESTKKRTNYASQIYEDMLAKDYIQNIKQVLGIDLYQTPNPEIIPESEEELELHMQLKYKQAIEIAEEEAISSVFSKNKYNLTRRRINMDLVTIGIAACKTNFNTAEGITVDYVDPAYMVYSYTEDPNFDDIYYVGEVKSITIPELKKE
;
A
#
# COMPACT_ATOMS: atom_id res chain seq x y z
N LEU A 1 38.01 -37.68 -11.78
CA LEU A 1 37.55 -36.27 -11.67
C LEU A 1 36.15 -36.28 -11.15
N ASP A 2 36.01 -35.92 -9.87
CA ASP A 2 34.71 -35.85 -9.18
C ASP A 2 34.03 -34.53 -9.58
N TRP A 3 33.18 -34.54 -10.59
CA TRP A 3 32.43 -33.39 -11.05
C TRP A 3 31.27 -33.14 -10.09
N LYS A 4 31.50 -32.37 -9.03
CA LYS A 4 30.40 -31.84 -8.20
C LYS A 4 29.95 -30.50 -8.75
N PRO A 5 28.69 -30.35 -9.15
CA PRO A 5 28.17 -29.06 -9.60
C PRO A 5 28.23 -28.07 -8.44
N VAL A 6 28.88 -26.93 -8.66
CA VAL A 6 28.91 -25.85 -7.69
C VAL A 6 27.62 -25.02 -7.87
N PRO A 7 26.76 -24.94 -6.86
CA PRO A 7 25.46 -24.20 -6.97
C PRO A 7 25.70 -22.69 -6.92
N ILE A 8 26.22 -22.14 -8.02
CA ILE A 8 26.49 -20.69 -8.11
C ILE A 8 25.19 -19.92 -8.25
N LEU A 9 24.20 -20.45 -8.97
CA LEU A 9 22.94 -19.79 -9.26
C LEU A 9 22.14 -19.44 -7.99
N SER A 10 22.13 -20.33 -6.99
CA SER A 10 21.42 -20.10 -5.74
C SER A 10 21.89 -18.84 -5.00
N LYS A 11 23.19 -18.55 -5.03
CA LYS A 11 23.74 -17.32 -4.42
C LYS A 11 23.24 -16.04 -5.11
N PHE A 12 23.16 -16.06 -6.44
CA PHE A 12 22.65 -14.91 -7.19
C PHE A 12 21.16 -14.71 -6.95
N VAL A 13 20.37 -15.78 -6.92
CA VAL A 13 18.95 -15.72 -6.57
C VAL A 13 18.77 -15.14 -5.17
N ASP A 14 19.51 -15.62 -4.17
CA ASP A 14 19.43 -15.09 -2.81
C ASP A 14 19.79 -13.60 -2.72
N ILE A 15 20.81 -13.14 -3.45
CA ILE A 15 21.20 -11.74 -3.50
C ILE A 15 20.08 -10.89 -4.07
N VAL A 16 19.49 -11.31 -5.19
CA VAL A 16 18.38 -10.58 -5.84
C VAL A 16 17.14 -10.56 -4.95
N VAL A 17 16.73 -11.70 -4.39
CA VAL A 17 15.57 -11.80 -3.49
C VAL A 17 15.75 -10.94 -2.25
N ASN A 18 16.94 -10.97 -1.64
CA ASN A 18 17.21 -10.14 -0.47
C ASN A 18 17.22 -8.64 -0.85
N GLY A 19 17.78 -8.27 -2.01
CA GLY A 19 17.79 -6.90 -2.50
C GLY A 19 16.36 -6.36 -2.73
N ILE A 20 15.47 -7.15 -3.34
CA ILE A 20 14.06 -6.78 -3.53
C ILE A 20 13.32 -6.73 -2.19
N SER A 21 13.58 -7.68 -1.30
CA SER A 21 12.90 -7.76 0.00
C SER A 21 13.32 -6.65 0.97
N GLN A 22 14.51 -6.09 0.82
CA GLN A 22 14.99 -4.96 1.63
C GLN A 22 14.35 -3.61 1.23
N LYS A 23 13.82 -3.50 0.01
CA LYS A 23 13.10 -2.28 -0.39
C LYS A 23 11.89 -2.09 0.52
N ALA A 24 11.93 -1.01 1.31
CA ALA A 24 10.77 -0.59 2.07
C ALA A 24 9.61 -0.26 1.11
N TYR A 25 8.42 -0.63 1.49
CA TYR A 25 7.19 -0.17 0.84
C TYR A 25 6.41 0.68 1.83
N GLU A 26 5.74 1.67 1.31
CA GLU A 26 4.84 2.53 2.06
C GLU A 26 3.42 2.28 1.55
N VAL A 27 2.50 2.08 2.46
CA VAL A 27 1.07 1.97 2.13
C VAL A 27 0.48 3.36 2.23
N LYS A 28 -0.18 3.82 1.17
CA LYS A 28 -0.92 5.08 1.14
C LYS A 28 -2.36 4.80 0.77
N ALA A 29 -3.29 5.28 1.57
CA ALA A 29 -4.71 5.23 1.31
C ALA A 29 -5.21 6.60 0.86
N TYR A 30 -6.13 6.60 -0.09
CA TYR A 30 -6.78 7.81 -0.58
C TYR A 30 -8.27 7.59 -0.62
N ALA A 31 -9.02 8.37 0.16
CA ALA A 31 -10.46 8.33 0.16
C ALA A 31 -11.02 8.95 -1.14
N GLN A 32 -11.83 8.19 -1.86
CA GLN A 32 -12.44 8.59 -3.14
C GLN A 32 -13.93 8.91 -3.02
N ASP A 33 -14.50 8.84 -1.83
CA ASP A 33 -15.89 9.18 -1.59
C ASP A 33 -16.15 10.68 -1.80
N PRO A 34 -17.36 11.07 -2.24
CA PRO A 34 -17.68 12.48 -2.55
C PRO A 34 -17.50 13.42 -1.38
N GLU A 35 -17.75 12.97 -0.15
CA GLU A 35 -17.60 13.78 1.05
C GLU A 35 -16.13 14.08 1.35
N SER A 36 -15.26 13.06 1.28
CA SER A 36 -13.82 13.21 1.49
C SER A 36 -13.19 14.07 0.40
N THR A 37 -13.61 13.89 -0.85
CA THR A 37 -13.16 14.73 -1.97
C THR A 37 -13.54 16.19 -1.75
N LYS A 38 -14.78 16.46 -1.30
CA LYS A 38 -15.24 17.81 -0.98
C LYS A 38 -14.46 18.44 0.17
N LYS A 39 -14.19 17.68 1.23
CA LYS A 39 -13.37 18.15 2.36
C LYS A 39 -11.95 18.50 1.90
N ARG A 40 -11.35 17.68 1.05
CA ARG A 40 -10.02 17.94 0.48
C ARG A 40 -10.01 19.22 -0.36
N THR A 41 -10.99 19.40 -1.24
CA THR A 41 -11.11 20.60 -2.07
C THR A 41 -11.34 21.85 -1.22
N ASN A 42 -12.22 21.79 -0.22
CA ASN A 42 -12.47 22.91 0.68
C ASN A 42 -11.22 23.30 1.45
N TYR A 43 -10.47 22.32 1.98
CA TYR A 43 -9.22 22.56 2.68
C TYR A 43 -8.15 23.21 1.78
N ALA A 44 -8.01 22.70 0.54
CA ALA A 44 -7.10 23.30 -0.44
C ALA A 44 -7.49 24.74 -0.77
N SER A 45 -8.80 25.03 -0.94
CA SER A 45 -9.30 26.40 -1.18
C SER A 45 -9.02 27.33 -0.02
N GLN A 46 -9.21 26.87 1.23
CA GLN A 46 -8.92 27.67 2.42
C GLN A 46 -7.43 28.04 2.52
N ILE A 47 -6.53 27.06 2.30
CA ILE A 47 -5.09 27.35 2.30
C ILE A 47 -4.72 28.30 1.15
N TYR A 48 -5.32 28.13 -0.02
CA TYR A 48 -5.08 29.00 -1.18
C TYR A 48 -5.52 30.45 -0.89
N GLU A 49 -6.69 30.64 -0.28
CA GLU A 49 -7.18 31.94 0.16
C GLU A 49 -6.24 32.58 1.21
N ASP A 50 -5.83 31.80 2.22
CA ASP A 50 -4.88 32.26 3.23
C ASP A 50 -3.51 32.61 2.63
N MET A 51 -3.05 31.85 1.64
CA MET A 51 -1.81 32.11 0.90
C MET A 51 -1.87 33.45 0.16
N LEU A 52 -2.95 33.70 -0.57
CA LEU A 52 -3.14 34.97 -1.30
C LEU A 52 -3.30 36.19 -0.37
N ALA A 53 -3.89 35.97 0.79
CA ALA A 53 -4.14 37.03 1.77
C ALA A 53 -3.02 37.17 2.82
N LYS A 54 -1.94 36.36 2.75
CA LYS A 54 -0.89 36.22 3.77
C LYS A 54 -0.33 37.57 4.24
N ASP A 55 0.09 38.42 3.30
CA ASP A 55 0.67 39.74 3.63
C ASP A 55 -0.34 40.68 4.29
N TYR A 56 -1.58 40.62 3.83
CA TYR A 56 -2.66 41.43 4.38
C TYR A 56 -3.04 41.00 5.80
N ILE A 57 -3.18 39.72 6.03
CA ILE A 57 -3.49 39.14 7.34
C ILE A 57 -2.36 39.42 8.34
N GLN A 58 -1.09 39.30 7.92
CA GLN A 58 0.06 39.63 8.77
C GLN A 58 0.07 41.07 9.21
N ASN A 59 -0.25 42.02 8.30
CA ASN A 59 -0.36 43.42 8.63
C ASN A 59 -1.49 43.70 9.65
N ILE A 60 -2.65 43.06 9.47
CA ILE A 60 -3.77 43.18 10.41
C ILE A 60 -3.37 42.59 11.80
N LYS A 61 -2.70 41.44 11.82
CA LYS A 61 -2.22 40.83 13.05
C LYS A 61 -1.25 41.72 13.82
N GLN A 62 -0.35 42.43 13.11
CA GLN A 62 0.56 43.39 13.73
C GLN A 62 -0.13 44.62 14.30
N VAL A 63 -1.17 45.11 13.64
CA VAL A 63 -1.85 46.36 14.04
C VAL A 63 -2.94 46.09 15.08
N LEU A 64 -3.74 45.07 14.91
CA LEU A 64 -4.91 44.76 15.73
C LEU A 64 -4.74 43.57 16.69
N GLY A 65 -3.68 42.79 16.54
CA GLY A 65 -3.45 41.58 17.36
C GLY A 65 -4.43 40.44 17.09
N ILE A 66 -5.21 40.53 16.01
CA ILE A 66 -6.24 39.53 15.65
C ILE A 66 -5.68 38.60 14.57
N ASP A 67 -5.82 37.29 14.80
CA ASP A 67 -5.48 36.27 13.81
C ASP A 67 -6.69 35.96 12.94
N LEU A 68 -6.60 36.22 11.63
CA LEU A 68 -7.66 36.05 10.66
C LEU A 68 -7.45 34.85 9.73
N TYR A 69 -6.41 34.04 9.95
CA TYR A 69 -6.20 32.83 9.17
C TYR A 69 -7.36 31.84 9.35
N GLN A 70 -7.84 31.28 8.26
CA GLN A 70 -8.82 30.19 8.30
C GLN A 70 -8.18 28.87 8.62
N THR A 71 -6.89 28.73 8.32
CA THR A 71 -6.11 27.53 8.55
C THR A 71 -5.66 27.46 10.02
N PRO A 72 -5.81 26.30 10.70
CA PRO A 72 -5.47 26.16 12.11
C PRO A 72 -3.97 26.31 12.41
N ASN A 73 -3.10 26.20 11.41
CA ASN A 73 -1.65 26.32 11.52
C ASN A 73 -1.09 27.29 10.48
N PRO A 74 -1.00 28.59 10.80
CA PRO A 74 -0.50 29.62 9.86
C PRO A 74 0.96 29.41 9.42
N GLU A 75 1.76 28.70 10.21
CA GLU A 75 3.18 28.42 9.91
C GLU A 75 3.38 27.47 8.72
N ILE A 76 2.31 26.76 8.31
CA ILE A 76 2.37 25.73 7.27
C ILE A 76 1.84 26.26 5.94
N ILE A 77 1.42 27.53 5.87
CA ILE A 77 0.84 28.12 4.66
C ILE A 77 1.93 28.20 3.58
N PRO A 78 1.73 27.54 2.41
CA PRO A 78 2.67 27.57 1.31
C PRO A 78 2.92 28.97 0.78
N GLU A 79 4.05 29.18 0.10
CA GLU A 79 4.37 30.46 -0.54
C GLU A 79 4.05 30.44 -2.05
N SER A 80 3.85 29.26 -2.63
CA SER A 80 3.56 29.10 -4.05
C SER A 80 2.51 28.01 -4.29
N GLU A 81 1.90 28.02 -5.48
CA GLU A 81 0.96 26.96 -5.90
C GLU A 81 1.64 25.57 -5.94
N GLU A 82 2.91 25.53 -6.32
CA GLU A 82 3.70 24.28 -6.35
C GLU A 82 3.90 23.71 -4.94
N GLU A 83 4.13 24.58 -3.96
CA GLU A 83 4.24 24.16 -2.55
C GLU A 83 2.89 23.75 -1.99
N LEU A 84 1.80 24.37 -2.42
CA LEU A 84 0.44 23.96 -2.04
C LEU A 84 0.14 22.56 -2.55
N GLU A 85 0.46 22.27 -3.81
CA GLU A 85 0.29 20.93 -4.38
C GLU A 85 1.13 19.89 -3.62
N LEU A 86 2.38 20.22 -3.32
CA LEU A 86 3.26 19.37 -2.53
C LEU A 86 2.74 19.14 -1.11
N HIS A 87 2.19 20.17 -0.47
CA HIS A 87 1.55 20.09 0.83
C HIS A 87 0.35 19.13 0.81
N MET A 88 -0.52 19.28 -0.20
CA MET A 88 -1.69 18.41 -0.37
C MET A 88 -1.32 16.95 -0.64
N GLN A 89 -0.21 16.70 -1.33
CA GLN A 89 0.25 15.34 -1.61
C GLN A 89 0.97 14.67 -0.42
N LEU A 90 1.75 15.45 0.35
CA LEU A 90 2.63 14.88 1.37
C LEU A 90 2.10 15.01 2.80
N LYS A 91 1.38 16.10 3.10
CA LYS A 91 1.00 16.42 4.49
C LYS A 91 -0.48 16.30 4.78
N TYR A 92 -1.33 16.55 3.76
CA TYR A 92 -2.76 16.46 3.96
C TYR A 92 -3.20 14.99 3.99
N LYS A 93 -3.76 14.56 5.12
CA LYS A 93 -4.39 13.25 5.28
C LYS A 93 -5.67 13.40 6.09
N GLN A 94 -6.70 12.70 5.66
CA GLN A 94 -7.94 12.60 6.41
C GLN A 94 -7.86 11.48 7.45
N ALA A 95 -8.64 11.59 8.51
CA ALA A 95 -8.67 10.58 9.58
C ALA A 95 -9.03 9.18 9.06
N ILE A 96 -9.90 9.08 8.04
CA ILE A 96 -10.26 7.82 7.40
C ILE A 96 -9.05 7.20 6.66
N GLU A 97 -8.28 8.00 5.94
CA GLU A 97 -7.09 7.54 5.22
C GLU A 97 -6.01 7.02 6.19
N ILE A 98 -5.82 7.72 7.32
CA ILE A 98 -4.90 7.28 8.38
C ILE A 98 -5.38 5.97 8.99
N ALA A 99 -6.68 5.83 9.26
CA ALA A 99 -7.25 4.61 9.82
C ALA A 99 -7.11 3.41 8.87
N GLU A 100 -7.29 3.62 7.56
CA GLU A 100 -7.12 2.59 6.53
C GLU A 100 -5.65 2.16 6.41
N GLU A 101 -4.72 3.11 6.41
CA GLU A 101 -3.27 2.81 6.39
C GLU A 101 -2.86 1.97 7.61
N GLU A 102 -3.33 2.36 8.79
CA GLU A 102 -3.05 1.65 10.03
C GLU A 102 -3.71 0.25 10.06
N ALA A 103 -4.93 0.13 9.55
CA ALA A 103 -5.62 -1.15 9.44
C ALA A 103 -4.86 -2.12 8.52
N ILE A 104 -4.40 -1.67 7.35
CA ILE A 104 -3.60 -2.48 6.43
C ILE A 104 -2.26 -2.87 7.07
N SER A 105 -1.59 -1.92 7.71
CA SER A 105 -0.33 -2.17 8.42
C SER A 105 -0.49 -3.22 9.52
N SER A 106 -1.58 -3.14 10.28
CA SER A 106 -1.94 -4.11 11.32
C SER A 106 -2.19 -5.51 10.73
N VAL A 107 -2.93 -5.61 9.61
CA VAL A 107 -3.17 -6.87 8.89
C VAL A 107 -1.85 -7.47 8.43
N PHE A 108 -0.97 -6.69 7.83
CA PHE A 108 0.34 -7.16 7.37
C PHE A 108 1.22 -7.65 8.52
N SER A 109 1.23 -6.91 9.64
CA SER A 109 1.98 -7.30 10.84
C SER A 109 1.46 -8.62 11.43
N LYS A 110 0.12 -8.74 11.59
CA LYS A 110 -0.54 -9.94 12.13
C LYS A 110 -0.25 -11.18 11.28
N ASN A 111 -0.29 -11.04 9.96
CA ASN A 111 -0.08 -12.12 9.01
C ASN A 111 1.41 -12.39 8.73
N LYS A 112 2.34 -11.69 9.39
CA LYS A 112 3.78 -11.81 9.11
C LYS A 112 4.10 -11.67 7.61
N TYR A 113 3.44 -10.71 6.95
CA TYR A 113 3.49 -10.52 5.50
C TYR A 113 4.92 -10.45 4.94
N ASN A 114 5.89 -10.00 5.72
CA ASN A 114 7.31 -9.98 5.30
C ASN A 114 7.85 -11.38 4.94
N LEU A 115 7.39 -12.44 5.62
CA LEU A 115 7.77 -13.82 5.30
C LEU A 115 7.09 -14.29 4.02
N THR A 116 5.80 -14.01 3.89
CA THR A 116 5.02 -14.30 2.67
C THR A 116 5.61 -13.57 1.47
N ARG A 117 5.93 -12.28 1.60
CA ARG A 117 6.57 -11.46 0.58
C ARG A 117 7.93 -12.04 0.13
N ARG A 118 8.74 -12.50 1.07
CA ARG A 118 10.03 -13.14 0.73
C ARG A 118 9.84 -14.39 -0.12
N ARG A 119 8.85 -15.23 0.20
CA ARG A 119 8.50 -16.42 -0.61
C ARG A 119 8.03 -16.02 -2.00
N ILE A 120 7.11 -15.07 -2.09
CA ILE A 120 6.62 -14.50 -3.35
C ILE A 120 7.77 -14.00 -4.22
N ASN A 121 8.70 -13.22 -3.64
CA ASN A 121 9.87 -12.73 -4.36
C ASN A 121 10.79 -13.86 -4.84
N MET A 122 10.93 -14.93 -4.04
CA MET A 122 11.70 -16.11 -4.43
C MET A 122 11.09 -16.80 -5.66
N ASP A 123 9.77 -16.97 -5.67
CA ASP A 123 9.06 -17.61 -6.78
C ASP A 123 9.09 -16.74 -8.04
N LEU A 124 8.91 -15.44 -7.90
CA LEU A 124 9.02 -14.49 -9.01
C LEU A 124 10.40 -14.52 -9.66
N VAL A 125 11.47 -14.61 -8.86
CA VAL A 125 12.85 -14.66 -9.39
C VAL A 125 13.18 -16.01 -9.99
N THR A 126 12.64 -17.13 -9.47
CA THR A 126 12.99 -18.48 -9.91
C THR A 126 12.08 -18.99 -11.02
N ILE A 127 10.78 -18.75 -10.93
CA ILE A 127 9.76 -19.34 -11.80
C ILE A 127 9.12 -18.26 -12.70
N GLY A 128 9.11 -17.00 -12.26
CA GLY A 128 8.47 -15.90 -12.95
C GLY A 128 6.99 -15.69 -12.58
N ILE A 129 6.42 -16.57 -11.75
CA ILE A 129 5.02 -16.51 -11.30
C ILE A 129 4.99 -16.71 -9.79
N ALA A 130 4.18 -15.92 -9.10
CA ALA A 130 3.90 -16.09 -7.68
C ALA A 130 2.45 -15.73 -7.39
N ALA A 131 1.89 -16.30 -6.34
CA ALA A 131 0.51 -16.06 -5.94
C ALA A 131 0.37 -15.91 -4.42
N CYS A 132 -0.57 -15.06 -4.03
CA CYS A 132 -1.07 -14.98 -2.68
C CYS A 132 -2.59 -14.90 -2.71
N LYS A 133 -3.22 -15.29 -1.63
CA LYS A 133 -4.67 -15.17 -1.47
C LYS A 133 -5.00 -14.46 -0.18
N THR A 134 -6.09 -13.73 -0.22
CA THR A 134 -6.68 -13.09 0.94
C THR A 134 -7.99 -13.80 1.29
N ASN A 135 -8.16 -14.13 2.56
CA ASN A 135 -9.38 -14.69 3.08
C ASN A 135 -9.89 -13.86 4.26
N PHE A 136 -11.18 -13.91 4.50
CA PHE A 136 -11.79 -13.34 5.69
C PHE A 136 -12.38 -14.46 6.54
N ASN A 137 -11.96 -14.53 7.80
CA ASN A 137 -12.49 -15.43 8.79
C ASN A 137 -12.97 -14.62 10.01
N THR A 138 -14.15 -14.90 10.51
CA THR A 138 -14.72 -14.20 11.68
C THR A 138 -13.88 -14.36 12.95
N ALA A 139 -13.13 -15.46 13.09
CA ALA A 139 -12.26 -15.72 14.23
C ALA A 139 -10.90 -15.02 14.14
N GLU A 140 -10.32 -14.98 12.94
CA GLU A 140 -8.95 -14.49 12.72
C GLU A 140 -8.90 -13.12 12.00
N GLY A 141 -10.01 -12.71 11.40
CA GLY A 141 -10.11 -11.52 10.58
C GLY A 141 -9.56 -11.76 9.17
N ILE A 142 -8.88 -10.77 8.61
CA ILE A 142 -8.27 -10.86 7.28
C ILE A 142 -6.95 -11.63 7.38
N THR A 143 -6.84 -12.72 6.59
CA THR A 143 -5.61 -13.48 6.44
C THR A 143 -5.03 -13.30 5.05
N VAL A 144 -3.70 -13.28 4.97
CA VAL A 144 -2.94 -13.18 3.71
C VAL A 144 -2.01 -14.39 3.65
N ASP A 145 -2.38 -15.36 2.82
CA ASP A 145 -1.71 -16.64 2.71
C ASP A 145 -0.90 -16.74 1.42
N TYR A 146 0.24 -17.37 1.51
CA TYR A 146 1.04 -17.75 0.36
C TYR A 146 0.37 -18.93 -0.38
N VAL A 147 0.36 -18.87 -1.70
CA VAL A 147 -0.07 -19.97 -2.57
C VAL A 147 1.12 -20.47 -3.36
N ASP A 148 1.39 -21.77 -3.25
CA ASP A 148 2.48 -22.40 -4.00
C ASP A 148 2.09 -22.49 -5.49
N PRO A 149 2.88 -21.90 -6.40
CA PRO A 149 2.62 -21.95 -7.83
C PRO A 149 2.45 -23.37 -8.40
N ALA A 150 3.05 -24.40 -7.77
CA ALA A 150 2.89 -25.79 -8.18
C ALA A 150 1.46 -26.33 -8.04
N TYR A 151 0.65 -25.73 -7.15
CA TYR A 151 -0.74 -26.09 -6.91
C TYR A 151 -1.74 -25.08 -7.46
N MET A 152 -1.25 -24.09 -8.20
CA MET A 152 -2.10 -23.07 -8.80
C MET A 152 -2.63 -23.54 -10.16
N VAL A 153 -3.92 -23.35 -10.40
CA VAL A 153 -4.58 -23.63 -11.67
C VAL A 153 -5.27 -22.35 -12.14
N TYR A 154 -5.03 -21.98 -13.38
CA TYR A 154 -5.64 -20.79 -13.99
C TYR A 154 -5.97 -21.03 -15.46
N SER A 155 -6.89 -20.24 -16.03
CA SER A 155 -7.21 -20.31 -17.44
C SER A 155 -6.01 -19.93 -18.30
N TYR A 156 -5.96 -20.45 -19.53
CA TYR A 156 -4.95 -20.02 -20.48
C TYR A 156 -4.99 -18.51 -20.66
N THR A 157 -3.84 -17.88 -20.67
CA THR A 157 -3.65 -16.45 -20.88
C THR A 157 -2.50 -16.19 -21.84
N GLU A 158 -2.66 -15.20 -22.69
CA GLU A 158 -1.58 -14.65 -23.54
C GLU A 158 -1.10 -13.31 -22.99
N ASP A 159 -1.85 -12.71 -22.04
CA ASP A 159 -1.52 -11.43 -21.44
C ASP A 159 -0.54 -11.61 -20.26
N PRO A 160 0.63 -10.92 -20.28
CA PRO A 160 1.57 -10.93 -19.17
C PRO A 160 1.00 -10.32 -17.87
N ASN A 161 -0.07 -9.51 -17.94
CA ASN A 161 -0.75 -8.93 -16.79
C ASN A 161 -1.87 -9.81 -16.25
N PHE A 162 -2.20 -10.91 -16.94
CA PHE A 162 -3.27 -11.83 -16.57
C PHE A 162 -4.69 -11.21 -16.62
N ASP A 163 -4.93 -10.16 -17.42
CA ASP A 163 -6.22 -9.47 -17.50
C ASP A 163 -7.30 -10.29 -18.20
N ASP A 164 -6.91 -11.29 -19.00
CA ASP A 164 -7.79 -12.19 -19.73
C ASP A 164 -8.17 -13.49 -18.99
N ILE A 165 -7.71 -13.64 -17.74
CA ILE A 165 -8.05 -14.79 -16.90
C ILE A 165 -9.49 -14.74 -16.45
N TYR A 166 -10.22 -15.84 -16.61
CA TYR A 166 -11.59 -15.99 -16.14
C TYR A 166 -11.76 -17.00 -14.99
N TYR A 167 -10.74 -17.79 -14.68
CA TYR A 167 -10.69 -18.55 -13.42
C TYR A 167 -9.27 -18.69 -12.92
N VAL A 168 -9.13 -18.71 -11.61
CA VAL A 168 -7.92 -19.07 -10.87
C VAL A 168 -8.33 -19.91 -9.66
N GLY A 169 -7.55 -20.92 -9.34
CA GLY A 169 -7.83 -21.80 -8.22
C GLY A 169 -6.55 -22.39 -7.61
N GLU A 170 -6.69 -22.92 -6.42
CA GLU A 170 -5.64 -23.66 -5.71
C GLU A 170 -6.08 -25.11 -5.50
N VAL A 171 -5.24 -26.05 -5.86
CA VAL A 171 -5.48 -27.48 -5.60
C VAL A 171 -4.97 -27.81 -4.20
N LYS A 172 -5.87 -28.23 -3.32
CA LYS A 172 -5.57 -28.67 -1.95
C LYS A 172 -5.90 -30.12 -1.73
N SER A 173 -5.02 -30.83 -1.01
CA SER A 173 -5.31 -32.15 -0.47
C SER A 173 -5.87 -31.99 0.93
N ILE A 174 -7.13 -32.35 1.13
CA ILE A 174 -7.80 -32.31 2.43
C ILE A 174 -8.20 -33.71 2.86
N THR A 175 -8.27 -33.92 4.16
CA THR A 175 -8.74 -35.20 4.70
C THR A 175 -10.28 -35.25 4.71
N ILE A 176 -10.85 -36.47 4.66
CA ILE A 176 -12.31 -36.64 4.70
C ILE A 176 -12.97 -36.00 5.94
N PRO A 177 -12.36 -36.07 7.14
CA PRO A 177 -12.89 -35.37 8.32
C PRO A 177 -12.91 -33.85 8.19
N GLU A 178 -11.93 -33.26 7.51
CA GLU A 178 -11.87 -31.80 7.25
C GLU A 178 -12.93 -31.39 6.25
N LEU A 179 -13.14 -32.18 5.19
CA LEU A 179 -14.19 -31.93 4.20
C LEU A 179 -15.60 -31.96 4.80
N LYS A 180 -15.82 -32.71 5.88
CA LYS A 180 -17.13 -32.77 6.57
C LYS A 180 -17.37 -31.61 7.53
N LYS A 181 -16.36 -30.78 7.81
CA LYS A 181 -16.47 -29.60 8.68
C LYS A 181 -16.77 -28.31 7.92
N GLU A 182 -16.52 -28.32 6.62
CA GLU A 182 -16.94 -27.26 5.69
C GLU A 182 -18.41 -27.48 5.25
#